data_29f4b0ef4a1a2926b873031dd70b132a
#
_entry.id   29f4b0ef4a1a2926b873031dd70b132a
#
_cell.length_a   1.000
_cell.length_b   1.000
_cell.length_c   1.000
_cell.angle_alpha   90.00
_cell.angle_beta   90.00
_cell.angle_gamma   90.00
#
_symmetry.space_group_name_H-M   'P 1'
#
loop_
_entity.id
_entity.type
_entity.pdbx_description
1 polymer ?
#
loop_
_entity_poly.entity_id
_entity_poly.type
_entity_poly.pdbx_seq_one_letter_code
_entity_poly.pdbx_strand_id
1 'polypeptide(L)'
;ENWARPKEEVAYLMNLPVRFFDKYMPTLMENNVKVNIMGYLDELPEKTYQIVQRAMAETANNTGLVLNFAFNYGSRREITSAVKEIGGLIEAGQLKSEDVTEEMISDHLMTGHFKYQDPDLLIRTSGEQRISNFLLWQLAYSELAFSDKNWPDFDEDDLKQFVNDYKHRNRRFGKVDESDS
;
A
#
# COMPACT_ATOMS: atom_id res chain seq x y z
N GLU A 1 10.87 -0.79 -9.98
CA GLU A 1 12.15 -0.05 -9.91
C GLU A 1 13.28 -0.89 -9.29
N ASN A 2 12.95 -1.83 -8.40
CA ASN A 2 13.93 -2.75 -7.81
C ASN A 2 14.55 -3.72 -8.83
N TRP A 3 13.95 -3.90 -10.01
CA TRP A 3 14.52 -4.73 -11.09
C TRP A 3 15.87 -4.21 -11.62
N ALA A 4 16.21 -2.94 -11.38
CA ALA A 4 17.52 -2.36 -11.72
C ALA A 4 18.64 -2.74 -10.74
N ARG A 5 18.33 -3.44 -9.63
CA ARG A 5 19.30 -3.91 -8.63
C ARG A 5 20.08 -5.14 -9.14
N PRO A 6 21.20 -5.52 -8.50
CA PRO A 6 21.91 -6.75 -8.82
C PRO A 6 20.97 -7.97 -8.80
N LYS A 7 21.15 -8.89 -9.76
CA LYS A 7 20.25 -10.05 -9.93
C LYS A 7 20.10 -10.91 -8.67
N GLU A 8 21.16 -11.06 -7.91
CA GLU A 8 21.16 -11.83 -6.64
C GLU A 8 20.27 -11.17 -5.59
N GLU A 9 20.32 -9.84 -5.50
CA GLU A 9 19.47 -9.08 -4.58
C GLU A 9 17.99 -9.16 -5.00
N VAL A 10 17.70 -9.02 -6.28
CA VAL A 10 16.35 -9.19 -6.82
C VAL A 10 15.82 -10.59 -6.51
N ALA A 11 16.61 -11.64 -6.75
CA ALA A 11 16.23 -13.02 -6.47
C ALA A 11 15.96 -13.23 -4.96
N TYR A 12 16.75 -12.63 -4.10
CA TYR A 12 16.54 -12.67 -2.66
C TYR A 12 15.22 -11.99 -2.27
N LEU A 13 14.98 -10.77 -2.76
CA LEU A 13 13.75 -10.01 -2.49
C LEU A 13 12.51 -10.75 -2.98
N MET A 14 12.58 -11.37 -4.17
CA MET A 14 11.48 -12.15 -4.73
C MET A 14 11.18 -13.43 -3.92
N ASN A 15 12.14 -13.96 -3.16
CA ASN A 15 11.95 -15.10 -2.27
C ASN A 15 11.45 -14.73 -0.86
N LEU A 16 11.48 -13.46 -0.48
CA LEU A 16 11.03 -13.03 0.86
C LEU A 16 9.58 -13.40 1.15
N PRO A 17 8.60 -13.19 0.24
CA PRO A 17 7.22 -13.59 0.48
C PRO A 17 7.07 -15.09 0.77
N VAL A 18 7.84 -15.94 0.06
CA VAL A 18 7.80 -17.39 0.28
C VAL A 18 8.19 -17.72 1.72
N ARG A 19 9.33 -17.18 2.19
CA ARG A 19 9.81 -17.41 3.56
C ARG A 19 8.88 -16.83 4.60
N PHE A 20 8.33 -15.64 4.33
CA PHE A 20 7.41 -14.96 5.25
C PHE A 20 6.13 -15.78 5.44
N PHE A 21 5.44 -16.12 4.37
CA PHE A 21 4.17 -16.82 4.47
C PHE A 21 4.33 -18.26 4.97
N ASP A 22 5.36 -19.00 4.57
CA ASP A 22 5.64 -20.32 5.12
C ASP A 22 5.85 -20.28 6.65
N LYS A 23 6.45 -19.21 7.17
CA LYS A 23 6.71 -19.07 8.61
C LYS A 23 5.51 -18.53 9.40
N TYR A 24 4.82 -17.52 8.85
CA TYR A 24 3.85 -16.72 9.62
C TYR A 24 2.38 -17.02 9.32
N MET A 25 2.05 -17.87 8.33
CA MET A 25 0.65 -18.23 8.03
C MET A 25 -0.14 -18.71 9.26
N PRO A 26 0.38 -19.59 10.12
CA PRO A 26 -0.36 -20.01 11.31
C PRO A 26 -0.70 -18.82 12.22
N THR A 27 0.25 -17.92 12.45
CA THR A 27 0.06 -16.71 13.28
C THR A 27 -0.95 -15.76 12.66
N LEU A 28 -0.92 -15.56 11.33
CA LEU A 28 -1.89 -14.72 10.63
C LEU A 28 -3.31 -15.26 10.74
N MET A 29 -3.48 -16.58 10.60
CA MET A 29 -4.77 -17.25 10.75
C MET A 29 -5.28 -17.19 12.21
N GLU A 30 -4.44 -17.49 13.19
CA GLU A 30 -4.77 -17.44 14.61
C GLU A 30 -5.21 -16.04 15.06
N ASN A 31 -4.56 -14.99 14.54
CA ASN A 31 -4.88 -13.59 14.83
C ASN A 31 -5.96 -13.01 13.91
N ASN A 32 -6.64 -13.83 13.11
CA ASN A 32 -7.70 -13.38 12.21
C ASN A 32 -7.27 -12.26 11.24
N VAL A 33 -6.02 -12.31 10.76
CA VAL A 33 -5.45 -11.31 9.83
C VAL A 33 -5.79 -11.69 8.40
N LYS A 34 -6.38 -10.76 7.65
CA LYS A 34 -6.61 -10.89 6.21
C LYS A 34 -5.42 -10.33 5.44
N VAL A 35 -4.86 -11.15 4.56
CA VAL A 35 -3.73 -10.74 3.69
C VAL A 35 -4.26 -10.26 2.34
N ASN A 36 -3.80 -9.09 1.91
CA ASN A 36 -3.93 -8.60 0.55
C ASN A 36 -2.55 -8.27 -0.02
N ILE A 37 -2.41 -8.40 -1.32
CA ILE A 37 -1.21 -8.02 -2.05
C ILE A 37 -1.63 -7.05 -3.14
N MET A 38 -1.01 -5.88 -3.20
CA MET A 38 -1.17 -4.92 -4.30
C MET A 38 0.13 -4.80 -5.09
N GLY A 39 0.02 -4.71 -6.40
CA GLY A 39 1.13 -4.65 -7.33
C GLY A 39 0.90 -5.51 -8.56
N TYR A 40 1.91 -5.63 -9.42
CA TYR A 40 1.83 -6.37 -10.67
C TYR A 40 2.29 -7.81 -10.44
N LEU A 41 1.36 -8.66 -10.02
CA LEU A 41 1.63 -10.02 -9.55
C LEU A 41 1.95 -10.99 -10.69
N ASP A 42 1.42 -10.73 -11.89
CA ASP A 42 1.64 -11.49 -13.11
C ASP A 42 3.11 -11.46 -13.61
N GLU A 43 3.87 -10.48 -13.14
CA GLU A 43 5.31 -10.35 -13.45
C GLU A 43 6.21 -11.07 -12.42
N LEU A 44 5.64 -11.67 -11.38
CA LEU A 44 6.40 -12.34 -10.35
C LEU A 44 6.89 -13.72 -10.79
N PRO A 45 8.02 -14.20 -10.25
CA PRO A 45 8.40 -15.59 -10.42
C PRO A 45 7.27 -16.53 -9.97
N GLU A 46 7.03 -17.59 -10.72
CA GLU A 46 5.91 -18.52 -10.53
C GLU A 46 5.76 -18.97 -9.05
N LYS A 47 6.85 -19.35 -8.40
CA LYS A 47 6.84 -19.78 -7.01
C LYS A 47 6.34 -18.67 -6.06
N THR A 48 6.75 -17.43 -6.31
CA THR A 48 6.34 -16.26 -5.51
C THR A 48 4.88 -15.95 -5.76
N TYR A 49 4.45 -15.98 -7.01
CA TYR A 49 3.05 -15.79 -7.39
C TYR A 49 2.13 -16.79 -6.69
N GLN A 50 2.47 -18.08 -6.75
CA GLN A 50 1.67 -19.15 -6.11
C GLN A 50 1.55 -18.96 -4.58
N ILE A 51 2.64 -18.59 -3.89
CA ILE A 51 2.59 -18.42 -2.44
C ILE A 51 1.76 -17.20 -2.03
N VAL A 52 1.84 -16.09 -2.77
CA VAL A 52 1.02 -14.90 -2.46
C VAL A 52 -0.45 -15.16 -2.75
N GLN A 53 -0.80 -15.85 -3.83
CA GLN A 53 -2.17 -16.26 -4.14
C GLN A 53 -2.73 -17.18 -3.04
N ARG A 54 -1.93 -18.17 -2.59
CA ARG A 54 -2.29 -19.05 -1.48
C ARG A 54 -2.55 -18.26 -0.20
N ALA A 55 -1.68 -17.32 0.17
CA ALA A 55 -1.83 -16.52 1.37
C ALA A 55 -3.11 -15.67 1.35
N MET A 56 -3.44 -15.05 0.22
CA MET A 56 -4.70 -14.31 0.05
C MET A 56 -5.91 -15.24 0.16
N ALA A 57 -5.88 -16.41 -0.49
CA ALA A 57 -6.99 -17.37 -0.49
C ALA A 57 -7.25 -17.97 0.91
N GLU A 58 -6.20 -18.41 1.61
CA GLU A 58 -6.32 -19.00 2.95
C GLU A 58 -6.84 -17.99 3.98
N THR A 59 -6.49 -16.70 3.85
CA THR A 59 -6.92 -15.64 4.79
C THR A 59 -8.17 -14.89 4.32
N ALA A 60 -8.78 -15.26 3.20
CA ALA A 60 -9.89 -14.50 2.58
C ALA A 60 -11.08 -14.27 3.51
N ASN A 61 -11.38 -15.24 4.38
CA ASN A 61 -12.50 -15.19 5.32
C ASN A 61 -12.15 -14.52 6.66
N ASN A 62 -10.90 -14.12 6.87
CA ASN A 62 -10.50 -13.41 8.08
C ASN A 62 -11.10 -11.99 8.07
N THR A 63 -11.51 -11.52 9.24
CA THR A 63 -12.28 -10.28 9.43
C THR A 63 -11.60 -9.26 10.35
N GLY A 64 -10.42 -9.59 10.86
CA GLY A 64 -9.64 -8.73 11.74
C GLY A 64 -8.79 -7.71 10.97
N LEU A 65 -7.53 -7.57 11.36
CA LEU A 65 -6.58 -6.68 10.67
C LEU A 65 -6.44 -7.06 9.19
N VAL A 66 -6.52 -6.07 8.32
CA VAL A 66 -6.18 -6.25 6.90
C VAL A 66 -4.74 -5.81 6.69
N LEU A 67 -3.89 -6.75 6.32
CA LEU A 67 -2.46 -6.53 6.06
C LEU A 67 -2.23 -6.51 4.53
N ASN A 68 -1.93 -5.32 4.00
CA ASN A 68 -1.69 -5.13 2.57
C ASN A 68 -0.18 -5.03 2.30
N PHE A 69 0.34 -5.93 1.46
CA PHE A 69 1.71 -5.84 0.98
C PHE A 69 1.75 -5.18 -0.39
N ALA A 70 2.50 -4.09 -0.52
CA ALA A 70 2.83 -3.51 -1.82
C ALA A 70 4.04 -4.24 -2.41
N PHE A 71 3.82 -5.17 -3.35
CA PHE A 71 4.86 -6.02 -3.92
C PHE A 71 4.91 -5.87 -5.44
N ASN A 72 6.10 -5.58 -6.00
CA ASN A 72 6.23 -5.15 -7.40
C ASN A 72 5.30 -3.99 -7.76
N TYR A 73 5.24 -3.00 -6.87
CA TYR A 73 4.34 -1.86 -6.90
C TYR A 73 5.08 -0.57 -7.23
N GLY A 74 4.43 0.33 -7.94
CA GLY A 74 4.89 1.71 -8.15
C GLY A 74 3.72 2.60 -8.54
N SER A 75 3.52 3.69 -7.79
CA SER A 75 2.32 4.53 -7.90
C SER A 75 2.17 5.22 -9.26
N ARG A 76 3.27 5.64 -9.90
CA ARG A 76 3.18 6.22 -11.26
C ARG A 76 2.61 5.22 -12.26
N ARG A 77 3.01 3.95 -12.16
CA ARG A 77 2.50 2.88 -13.02
C ARG A 77 1.05 2.57 -12.70
N GLU A 78 0.69 2.52 -11.43
CA GLU A 78 -0.70 2.34 -10.97
C GLU A 78 -1.61 3.41 -11.54
N ILE A 79 -1.27 4.71 -11.37
CA ILE A 79 -2.04 5.84 -11.91
C ILE A 79 -2.15 5.75 -13.43
N THR A 80 -1.06 5.38 -14.12
CA THR A 80 -1.08 5.19 -15.58
C THR A 80 -2.04 4.07 -15.98
N SER A 81 -2.13 2.99 -15.21
CA SER A 81 -3.08 1.89 -15.47
C SER A 81 -4.52 2.36 -15.27
N ALA A 82 -4.83 3.06 -14.20
CA ALA A 82 -6.15 3.65 -13.95
C ALA A 82 -6.58 4.59 -15.09
N VAL A 83 -5.69 5.47 -15.55
CA VAL A 83 -5.95 6.36 -16.68
C VAL A 83 -6.23 5.59 -17.97
N LYS A 84 -5.51 4.48 -18.23
CA LYS A 84 -5.76 3.63 -19.40
C LYS A 84 -7.10 2.92 -19.33
N GLU A 85 -7.49 2.42 -18.16
CA GLU A 85 -8.79 1.77 -17.95
C GLU A 85 -9.94 2.76 -18.18
N ILE A 86 -9.87 3.96 -17.59
CA ILE A 86 -10.85 5.03 -17.78
C ILE A 86 -10.89 5.45 -19.26
N GLY A 87 -9.73 5.60 -19.92
CA GLY A 87 -9.63 5.89 -21.34
C GLY A 87 -10.32 4.83 -22.21
N GLY A 88 -10.18 3.55 -21.88
CA GLY A 88 -10.87 2.46 -22.55
C GLY A 88 -12.39 2.54 -22.41
N LEU A 89 -12.91 2.94 -21.25
CA LEU A 89 -14.35 3.17 -21.04
C LEU A 89 -14.86 4.33 -21.91
N ILE A 90 -14.06 5.38 -22.07
CA ILE A 90 -14.40 6.53 -22.92
C ILE A 90 -14.42 6.11 -24.40
N GLU A 91 -13.39 5.39 -24.86
CA GLU A 91 -13.35 4.87 -26.25
C GLU A 91 -14.52 3.93 -26.56
N ALA A 92 -14.92 3.13 -25.59
CA ALA A 92 -16.08 2.23 -25.73
C ALA A 92 -17.44 2.96 -25.66
N GLY A 93 -17.47 4.28 -25.44
CA GLY A 93 -18.69 5.06 -25.28
C GLY A 93 -19.47 4.78 -23.99
N GLN A 94 -18.83 4.14 -23.00
CA GLN A 94 -19.43 3.81 -21.71
C GLN A 94 -19.28 4.95 -20.71
N LEU A 95 -18.37 5.87 -20.95
CA LEU A 95 -18.07 7.03 -20.11
C LEU A 95 -17.79 8.24 -21.01
N LYS A 96 -18.19 9.44 -20.58
CA LYS A 96 -17.74 10.68 -21.23
C LYS A 96 -16.56 11.26 -20.45
N SER A 97 -15.64 11.92 -21.16
CA SER A 97 -14.47 12.54 -20.52
C SER A 97 -14.84 13.62 -19.49
N GLU A 98 -15.96 14.29 -19.68
CA GLU A 98 -16.50 15.33 -18.78
C GLU A 98 -17.03 14.76 -17.44
N ASP A 99 -17.36 13.45 -17.41
CA ASP A 99 -17.89 12.76 -16.24
C ASP A 99 -16.79 12.10 -15.38
N VAL A 100 -15.53 12.20 -15.77
CA VAL A 100 -14.39 11.68 -14.98
C VAL A 100 -14.21 12.50 -13.72
N THR A 101 -14.21 11.83 -12.55
CA THR A 101 -14.07 12.44 -11.24
C THR A 101 -12.83 11.91 -10.50
N GLU A 102 -12.39 12.61 -9.44
CA GLU A 102 -11.32 12.15 -8.54
C GLU A 102 -11.67 10.81 -7.87
N GLU A 103 -12.94 10.64 -7.48
CA GLU A 103 -13.45 9.39 -6.91
C GLU A 103 -13.31 8.23 -7.90
N MET A 104 -13.68 8.47 -9.16
CA MET A 104 -13.53 7.45 -10.21
C MET A 104 -12.07 7.05 -10.42
N ILE A 105 -11.13 8.00 -10.36
CA ILE A 105 -9.71 7.68 -10.40
C ILE A 105 -9.33 6.82 -9.20
N SER A 106 -9.75 7.20 -7.99
CA SER A 106 -9.48 6.46 -6.75
C SER A 106 -9.99 5.02 -6.82
N ASP A 107 -11.19 4.82 -7.37
CA ASP A 107 -11.80 3.48 -7.53
C ASP A 107 -11.05 2.58 -8.53
N HIS A 108 -10.35 3.16 -9.50
CA HIS A 108 -9.52 2.42 -10.46
C HIS A 108 -8.08 2.20 -9.98
N LEU A 109 -7.70 2.74 -8.81
CA LEU A 109 -6.42 2.42 -8.20
C LEU A 109 -6.46 1.05 -7.51
N MET A 110 -5.29 0.48 -7.22
CA MET A 110 -5.18 -0.83 -6.55
C MET A 110 -5.77 -0.84 -5.14
N THR A 111 -5.95 0.33 -4.53
CA THR A 111 -6.61 0.51 -3.22
C THR A 111 -8.13 0.73 -3.35
N GLY A 112 -8.68 0.88 -4.55
CA GLY A 112 -10.08 1.25 -4.79
C GLY A 112 -11.09 0.28 -4.17
N HIS A 113 -10.73 -0.98 -4.02
CA HIS A 113 -11.57 -2.01 -3.39
C HIS A 113 -11.39 -2.13 -1.87
N PHE A 114 -10.49 -1.36 -1.26
CA PHE A 114 -10.27 -1.38 0.18
C PHE A 114 -11.32 -0.52 0.91
N LYS A 115 -11.68 -0.94 2.11
CA LYS A 115 -12.57 -0.16 2.97
C LYS A 115 -12.01 1.23 3.29
N TYR A 116 -10.68 1.32 3.42
CA TYR A 116 -9.92 2.55 3.63
C TYR A 116 -8.92 2.66 2.49
N GLN A 117 -9.24 3.50 1.51
CA GLN A 117 -8.43 3.64 0.29
C GLN A 117 -7.16 4.44 0.56
N ASP A 118 -7.26 5.46 1.40
CA ASP A 118 -6.17 6.37 1.74
C ASP A 118 -5.64 6.10 3.14
N PRO A 119 -4.31 6.02 3.32
CA PRO A 119 -3.72 5.85 4.64
C PRO A 119 -3.76 7.16 5.43
N ASP A 120 -4.04 7.05 6.72
CA ASP A 120 -4.00 8.18 7.64
C ASP A 120 -2.57 8.60 8.02
N LEU A 121 -1.66 7.63 8.11
CA LEU A 121 -0.28 7.81 8.55
C LEU A 121 0.68 7.01 7.68
N LEU A 122 1.71 7.68 7.15
CA LEU A 122 2.89 7.04 6.56
C LEU A 122 4.04 7.13 7.56
N ILE A 123 4.65 5.99 7.89
CA ILE A 123 5.90 5.92 8.66
C ILE A 123 7.01 5.46 7.73
N ARG A 124 8.02 6.28 7.55
CA ARG A 124 9.21 5.94 6.76
C ARG A 124 10.41 5.74 7.68
N THR A 125 11.02 4.58 7.61
CA THR A 125 12.23 4.21 8.37
C THR A 125 13.52 4.54 7.61
N SER A 126 14.68 4.26 8.21
CA SER A 126 16.02 4.38 7.63
C SER A 126 16.51 5.82 7.39
N GLY A 127 15.98 6.82 8.09
CA GLY A 127 16.37 8.22 7.95
C GLY A 127 16.01 8.87 6.61
N GLU A 128 15.25 8.16 5.76
CA GLU A 128 14.89 8.61 4.44
C GLU A 128 13.61 9.45 4.47
N GLN A 129 13.65 10.66 3.89
CA GLN A 129 12.55 11.62 3.90
C GLN A 129 11.92 11.79 2.51
N ARG A 130 11.68 10.69 1.82
CA ARG A 130 11.04 10.63 0.50
C ARG A 130 10.08 9.45 0.43
N ILE A 131 9.05 9.53 -0.41
CA ILE A 131 8.03 8.47 -0.56
C ILE A 131 8.38 7.44 -1.64
N SER A 132 9.40 7.67 -2.46
CA SER A 132 9.94 6.73 -3.44
C SER A 132 8.87 6.06 -4.30
N ASN A 133 8.02 6.86 -4.94
CA ASN A 133 6.96 6.36 -5.82
C ASN A 133 5.93 5.43 -5.11
N PHE A 134 5.74 5.62 -3.80
CA PHE A 134 4.78 4.84 -3.01
C PHE A 134 3.51 5.66 -2.77
N LEU A 135 2.35 5.14 -3.17
CA LEU A 135 1.00 5.66 -2.90
C LEU A 135 0.83 7.18 -3.16
N LEU A 136 1.34 7.71 -4.30
CA LEU A 136 1.32 9.16 -4.60
C LEU A 136 -0.07 9.78 -4.50
N TRP A 137 -1.09 9.11 -5.01
CA TRP A 137 -2.47 9.60 -4.99
C TRP A 137 -3.05 9.50 -3.57
N GLN A 138 -2.91 8.36 -2.95
CA GLN A 138 -3.54 8.03 -1.68
C GLN A 138 -2.93 8.78 -0.48
N LEU A 139 -1.67 9.23 -0.59
CA LEU A 139 -0.97 9.99 0.46
C LEU A 139 -1.29 11.49 0.48
N ALA A 140 -2.19 11.97 -0.37
CA ALA A 140 -2.47 13.40 -0.54
C ALA A 140 -2.79 14.13 0.78
N TYR A 141 -3.45 13.45 1.73
CA TYR A 141 -3.81 14.00 3.04
C TYR A 141 -3.26 13.19 4.22
N SER A 142 -2.32 12.28 3.96
CA SER A 142 -1.70 11.47 5.00
C SER A 142 -0.75 12.30 5.85
N GLU A 143 -0.71 12.00 7.14
CA GLU A 143 0.35 12.48 8.02
C GLU A 143 1.64 11.71 7.72
N LEU A 144 2.77 12.43 7.67
CA LEU A 144 4.07 11.82 7.42
C LEU A 144 4.90 11.80 8.69
N ALA A 145 5.52 10.65 8.96
CA ALA A 145 6.44 10.43 10.07
C ALA A 145 7.70 9.73 9.58
N PHE A 146 8.84 10.12 10.11
CA PHE A 146 10.14 9.61 9.70
C PHE A 146 10.90 9.09 10.90
N SER A 147 11.55 7.92 10.76
CA SER A 147 12.39 7.29 11.78
C SER A 147 13.79 7.09 11.25
N ASP A 148 14.79 7.40 12.06
CA ASP A 148 16.20 7.14 11.74
C ASP A 148 16.57 5.65 11.90
N LYS A 149 15.74 4.86 12.60
CA LYS A 149 15.93 3.42 12.74
C LYS A 149 15.79 2.70 11.41
N ASN A 150 16.63 1.72 11.16
CA ASN A 150 16.43 0.80 10.05
C ASN A 150 15.24 -0.13 10.29
N TRP A 151 14.64 -0.64 9.22
CA TRP A 151 13.46 -1.50 9.34
C TRP A 151 13.63 -2.71 10.29
N PRO A 152 14.78 -3.41 10.31
CA PRO A 152 14.97 -4.52 11.25
C PRO A 152 15.01 -4.12 12.74
N ASP A 153 15.32 -2.84 13.01
CA ASP A 153 15.44 -2.30 14.37
C ASP A 153 14.16 -1.56 14.83
N PHE A 154 13.19 -1.41 13.92
CA PHE A 154 11.90 -0.78 14.19
C PHE A 154 10.98 -1.79 14.88
N ASP A 155 10.57 -1.51 16.10
CA ASP A 155 9.83 -2.43 16.95
C ASP A 155 8.39 -1.95 17.26
N GLU A 156 7.71 -2.72 18.11
CA GLU A 156 6.34 -2.44 18.52
C GLU A 156 6.23 -1.12 19.32
N ASP A 157 7.23 -0.78 20.12
CA ASP A 157 7.22 0.43 20.93
C ASP A 157 7.40 1.67 20.06
N ASP A 158 8.24 1.58 19.01
CA ASP A 158 8.35 2.61 17.98
C ASP A 158 7.00 2.85 17.28
N LEU A 159 6.33 1.77 16.85
CA LEU A 159 5.03 1.87 16.21
C LEU A 159 4.00 2.52 17.13
N LYS A 160 3.94 2.12 18.40
CA LYS A 160 3.04 2.71 19.40
C LYS A 160 3.30 4.20 19.59
N GLN A 161 4.58 4.60 19.63
CA GLN A 161 4.96 5.99 19.75
C GLN A 161 4.43 6.81 18.56
N PHE A 162 4.70 6.37 17.31
CA PHE A 162 4.24 7.08 16.12
C PHE A 162 2.71 7.17 16.04
N VAL A 163 1.99 6.10 16.40
CA VAL A 163 0.52 6.11 16.46
C VAL A 163 0.01 7.06 17.55
N ASN A 164 0.68 7.12 18.70
CA ASN A 164 0.32 8.05 19.77
C ASN A 164 0.56 9.50 19.36
N ASP A 165 1.71 9.79 18.75
CA ASP A 165 2.03 11.12 18.23
C ASP A 165 1.02 11.57 17.16
N TYR A 166 0.64 10.65 16.26
CA TYR A 166 -0.40 10.89 15.26
C TYR A 166 -1.74 11.28 15.90
N LYS A 167 -2.17 10.60 16.98
CA LYS A 167 -3.43 10.91 17.68
C LYS A 167 -3.49 12.32 18.27
N HIS A 168 -2.33 12.93 18.53
CA HIS A 168 -2.22 14.28 19.09
C HIS A 168 -2.02 15.37 18.03
N ARG A 169 -1.95 15.01 16.74
CA ARG A 169 -1.83 15.97 15.65
C ARG A 169 -3.19 16.58 15.30
N ASN A 170 -3.24 17.91 15.11
CA ASN A 170 -4.41 18.59 14.60
C ASN A 170 -4.47 18.50 13.07
N ARG A 171 -5.45 17.75 12.54
CA ARG A 171 -5.71 17.61 11.10
C ARG A 171 -6.69 18.71 10.66
N ARG A 172 -6.17 19.73 9.99
CA ARG A 172 -7.00 20.92 9.60
C ARG A 172 -7.75 20.73 8.27
N PHE A 173 -7.36 19.79 7.40
CA PHE A 173 -7.96 19.55 6.06
C PHE A 173 -8.25 20.85 5.28
N GLY A 174 -7.33 21.84 5.35
CA GLY A 174 -7.48 23.15 4.71
C GLY A 174 -8.49 24.11 5.39
N LYS A 175 -9.06 23.75 6.56
CA LYS A 175 -9.93 24.65 7.34
C LYS A 175 -9.10 25.44 8.34
N VAL A 176 -9.44 26.73 8.49
CA VAL A 176 -8.88 27.61 9.53
C VAL A 176 -9.77 27.46 10.76
N ASP A 177 -9.19 27.16 11.94
CA ASP A 177 -9.95 27.18 13.19
C ASP A 177 -10.34 28.64 13.50
N GLU A 178 -11.63 28.89 13.72
CA GLU A 178 -12.15 30.23 14.06
C GLU A 178 -11.64 30.78 15.42
N SER A 179 -10.81 30.01 16.12
CA SER A 179 -10.21 30.39 17.40
C SER A 179 -8.89 31.19 17.29
N ASP A 180 -8.35 31.41 16.08
CA ASP A 180 -7.10 32.14 15.84
C ASP A 180 -7.34 33.57 15.29
N SER A 181 -8.53 34.16 15.52
CA SER A 181 -8.86 35.54 15.16
C SER A 181 -9.06 36.42 16.36
#